data_e7609cbf346d805b15bb7a72e4907b82
#
_entry.id   e7609cbf346d805b15bb7a72e4907b82
#
_cell.length_a   1.000
_cell.length_b   1.000
_cell.length_c   1.000
_cell.angle_alpha   90.00
_cell.angle_beta   90.00
_cell.angle_gamma   90.00
#
_symmetry.space_group_name_H-M   'P 1'
#
loop_
_entity.id
_entity.type
_entity.pdbx_description
1 polymer ?
#
loop_
_entity_poly.entity_id
_entity_poly.type
_entity_poly.pdbx_seq_one_letter_code
_entity_poly.pdbx_strand_id
1 'polypeptide(L)'
;MQYRQLLKITMTFVVTLTLFLIPSYNHKTNATTPVPKFTRHAYEGNSLLLYPQVSGINIKAASKINSTLKGAAEKSYDNYIKLKKSEKDIPRKKLCKKTNNKCRYSYNSHYEVKYNSNGKLSIIYYDYAYTGGSKGKGSATMYNFDLMTGKHYKIHDILKTSCNYKKVQKYAFDYLSKHEPFSKSVSKLGDVTVNKNTQFSFAKDGIYLVYQENEFQSYTDGYPFIKIPKSVYK
;
A
#
# COMPACT_ATOMS: atom_id res chain seq x y z
N MET A 1 -71.45 44.98 63.12
CA MET A 1 -70.10 44.42 63.13
C MET A 1 -70.08 43.30 62.15
N GLN A 2 -69.52 43.56 60.98
CA GLN A 2 -69.49 42.60 59.88
C GLN A 2 -68.07 41.97 59.73
N TYR A 3 -68.01 40.65 59.88
CA TYR A 3 -66.76 39.90 59.56
C TYR A 3 -66.73 39.60 58.07
N ARG A 4 -65.83 40.15 57.37
CA ARG A 4 -65.46 39.77 56.00
C ARG A 4 -64.50 38.59 56.05
N GLN A 5 -64.91 37.41 55.60
CA GLN A 5 -64.05 36.29 55.37
C GLN A 5 -63.36 36.47 54.02
N LEU A 6 -62.08 36.50 54.03
CA LEU A 6 -61.18 36.44 52.81
C LEU A 6 -60.98 34.99 52.42
N LEU A 7 -61.60 34.63 51.31
CA LEU A 7 -61.33 33.31 50.64
C LEU A 7 -59.99 33.34 49.97
N LYS A 8 -59.01 32.60 50.48
CA LYS A 8 -57.73 32.39 49.82
C LYS A 8 -57.89 31.25 48.79
N ILE A 9 -57.87 31.60 47.51
CA ILE A 9 -57.79 30.62 46.40
C ILE A 9 -56.31 30.28 46.22
N THR A 10 -55.93 29.07 46.68
CA THR A 10 -54.62 28.51 46.35
C THR A 10 -54.69 27.85 44.95
N MET A 11 -54.09 28.50 43.96
CA MET A 11 -53.98 27.97 42.63
C MET A 11 -52.80 27.01 42.58
N THR A 12 -53.09 25.69 42.60
CA THR A 12 -52.04 24.65 42.44
C THR A 12 -51.72 24.49 40.96
N PHE A 13 -50.54 24.95 40.57
CA PHE A 13 -49.99 24.71 39.23
C PHE A 13 -49.48 23.25 39.15
N VAL A 14 -50.23 22.40 38.47
CA VAL A 14 -49.77 21.06 38.10
C VAL A 14 -48.94 21.20 36.82
N VAL A 15 -47.61 21.16 36.97
CA VAL A 15 -46.69 21.08 35.84
C VAL A 15 -46.61 19.62 35.38
N THR A 16 -47.36 19.27 34.36
CA THR A 16 -47.22 17.96 33.67
C THR A 16 -45.98 17.99 32.81
N LEU A 17 -44.93 17.34 33.30
CA LEU A 17 -43.67 17.09 32.54
C LEU A 17 -43.94 15.99 31.50
N THR A 18 -44.32 16.37 30.29
CA THR A 18 -44.39 15.44 29.15
C THR A 18 -42.97 15.12 28.68
N LEU A 19 -42.45 13.95 29.07
CA LEU A 19 -41.26 13.37 28.44
C LEU A 19 -41.58 13.07 26.98
N PHE A 20 -41.10 13.93 26.08
CA PHE A 20 -41.03 13.59 24.67
C PHE A 20 -39.92 12.53 24.49
N LEU A 21 -40.33 11.26 24.37
CA LEU A 21 -39.46 10.20 23.82
C LEU A 21 -39.20 10.53 22.35
N ILE A 22 -38.12 11.26 22.11
CA ILE A 22 -37.59 11.46 20.74
C ILE A 22 -37.06 10.10 20.31
N PRO A 23 -37.65 9.42 19.31
CA PRO A 23 -37.03 8.21 18.78
C PRO A 23 -35.67 8.58 18.26
N SER A 24 -34.61 7.99 18.82
CA SER A 24 -33.26 8.10 18.30
C SER A 24 -33.26 7.49 16.89
N TYR A 25 -33.46 8.33 15.88
CA TYR A 25 -33.25 7.93 14.51
C TYR A 25 -31.77 7.65 14.35
N ASN A 26 -31.40 6.38 14.47
CA ASN A 26 -30.07 5.90 14.03
C ASN A 26 -29.99 6.09 12.52
N HIS A 27 -29.61 7.27 12.09
CA HIS A 27 -29.10 7.46 10.76
C HIS A 27 -27.86 6.57 10.61
N LYS A 28 -28.03 5.38 10.04
CA LYS A 28 -26.93 4.67 9.41
C LYS A 28 -26.47 5.58 8.27
N THR A 29 -25.55 6.48 8.58
CA THR A 29 -24.79 7.16 7.55
C THR A 29 -24.09 6.06 6.78
N ASN A 30 -24.54 5.76 5.57
CA ASN A 30 -23.79 4.97 4.63
C ASN A 30 -22.47 5.73 4.42
N ALA A 31 -21.44 5.33 5.16
CA ALA A 31 -20.11 5.91 5.01
C ALA A 31 -19.67 5.63 3.57
N THR A 32 -19.78 6.63 2.72
CA THR A 32 -19.27 6.54 1.35
C THR A 32 -17.79 6.20 1.44
N THR A 33 -17.40 5.15 0.73
CA THR A 33 -15.99 4.75 0.68
C THR A 33 -15.17 5.94 0.19
N PRO A 34 -14.18 6.44 0.95
CA PRO A 34 -13.43 7.61 0.56
C PRO A 34 -12.67 7.35 -0.74
N VAL A 35 -12.76 8.30 -1.67
CA VAL A 35 -12.02 8.25 -2.95
C VAL A 35 -10.78 9.12 -2.81
N PRO A 36 -9.58 8.53 -2.70
CA PRO A 36 -8.36 9.30 -2.55
C PRO A 36 -8.01 10.03 -3.85
N LYS A 37 -7.46 11.24 -3.70
CA LYS A 37 -6.79 11.99 -4.76
C LYS A 37 -5.28 11.81 -4.60
N PHE A 38 -4.57 11.67 -5.71
CA PHE A 38 -3.12 11.48 -5.73
C PHE A 38 -2.44 12.69 -6.34
N THR A 39 -1.41 13.20 -5.67
CA THR A 39 -0.49 14.19 -6.21
C THR A 39 0.90 13.60 -6.32
N ARG A 40 1.60 13.91 -7.41
CA ARG A 40 2.98 13.48 -7.65
C ARG A 40 3.93 14.50 -7.05
N HIS A 41 4.91 14.03 -6.30
CA HIS A 41 5.97 14.84 -5.72
C HIS A 41 7.34 14.33 -6.14
N ALA A 42 8.30 15.25 -6.24
CA ALA A 42 9.71 14.97 -6.43
C ALA A 42 10.41 15.12 -5.07
N TYR A 43 11.09 14.07 -4.59
CA TYR A 43 11.77 14.13 -3.30
C TYR A 43 13.01 15.04 -3.40
N GLU A 44 13.13 16.00 -2.45
CA GLU A 44 14.17 17.04 -2.44
C GLU A 44 14.33 17.74 -3.82
N GLY A 45 13.22 17.96 -4.54
CA GLY A 45 13.23 18.58 -5.86
C GLY A 45 13.81 17.71 -6.98
N ASN A 46 14.21 16.47 -6.71
CA ASN A 46 14.80 15.58 -7.70
C ASN A 46 13.69 14.92 -8.55
N SER A 47 13.55 15.34 -9.80
CA SER A 47 12.54 14.82 -10.74
C SER A 47 12.72 13.34 -11.12
N LEU A 48 13.82 12.70 -10.76
CA LEU A 48 14.03 11.27 -10.92
C LEU A 48 13.52 10.45 -9.75
N LEU A 49 13.16 11.09 -8.62
CA LEU A 49 12.71 10.43 -7.39
C LEU A 49 11.27 10.82 -7.07
N LEU A 50 10.35 10.15 -7.76
CA LEU A 50 8.93 10.47 -7.73
C LEU A 50 8.19 9.61 -6.70
N TYR A 51 7.33 10.26 -5.90
CA TYR A 51 6.47 9.57 -4.94
C TYR A 51 5.08 10.20 -4.88
N PRO A 52 4.03 9.45 -4.47
CA PRO A 52 2.69 9.98 -4.34
C PRO A 52 2.44 10.57 -2.96
N GLN A 53 1.54 11.56 -2.90
CA GLN A 53 0.81 11.90 -1.71
C GLN A 53 -0.69 11.73 -1.92
N VAL A 54 -1.40 11.39 -0.86
CA VAL A 54 -2.83 11.07 -0.86
C VAL A 54 -3.58 12.18 -0.12
N SER A 55 -4.70 12.61 -0.69
CA SER A 55 -5.64 13.56 -0.08
C SER A 55 -7.09 13.13 -0.37
N GLY A 56 -8.09 13.89 0.10
CA GLY A 56 -9.51 13.59 -0.15
C GLY A 56 -10.07 12.45 0.72
N ILE A 57 -9.32 12.03 1.74
CA ILE A 57 -9.73 11.05 2.76
C ILE A 57 -9.57 11.65 4.17
N ASN A 58 -9.88 10.89 5.22
CA ASN A 58 -9.66 11.35 6.59
C ASN A 58 -8.21 11.85 6.78
N ILE A 59 -8.06 13.02 7.41
CA ILE A 59 -6.77 13.72 7.52
C ILE A 59 -5.73 12.89 8.29
N LYS A 60 -6.13 12.18 9.35
CA LYS A 60 -5.23 11.32 10.14
C LYS A 60 -4.80 10.09 9.34
N ALA A 61 -5.70 9.52 8.54
CA ALA A 61 -5.38 8.41 7.64
C ALA A 61 -4.43 8.86 6.52
N ALA A 62 -4.72 10.00 5.87
CA ALA A 62 -3.85 10.59 4.85
C ALA A 62 -2.45 10.86 5.38
N SER A 63 -2.33 11.46 6.57
CA SER A 63 -1.04 11.75 7.21
C SER A 63 -0.20 10.48 7.42
N LYS A 64 -0.79 9.38 7.92
CA LYS A 64 -0.07 8.10 8.11
C LYS A 64 0.39 7.50 6.78
N ILE A 65 -0.48 7.50 5.77
CA ILE A 65 -0.17 7.01 4.43
C ILE A 65 0.97 7.83 3.83
N ASN A 66 0.84 9.16 3.85
CA ASN A 66 1.83 10.08 3.28
C ASN A 66 3.18 10.00 3.99
N SER A 67 3.20 9.85 5.31
CA SER A 67 4.44 9.62 6.07
C SER A 67 5.15 8.35 5.60
N THR A 68 4.41 7.24 5.41
CA THR A 68 4.98 5.97 4.92
C THR A 68 5.53 6.12 3.49
N LEU A 69 4.79 6.79 2.60
CA LEU A 69 5.19 6.99 1.20
C LEU A 69 6.37 7.96 1.08
N LYS A 70 6.41 9.01 1.92
CA LYS A 70 7.57 9.90 2.01
C LYS A 70 8.82 9.16 2.52
N GLY A 71 8.68 8.29 3.52
CA GLY A 71 9.78 7.44 4.00
C GLY A 71 10.31 6.47 2.93
N ALA A 72 9.44 6.00 2.01
CA ALA A 72 9.89 5.25 0.84
C ALA A 72 10.76 6.11 -0.09
N ALA A 73 10.33 7.33 -0.37
CA ALA A 73 11.08 8.27 -1.22
C ALA A 73 12.42 8.69 -0.58
N GLU A 74 12.45 8.90 0.73
CA GLU A 74 13.67 9.15 1.51
C GLU A 74 14.68 8.00 1.34
N LYS A 75 14.23 6.75 1.48
CA LYS A 75 15.08 5.58 1.25
C LYS A 75 15.62 5.52 -0.19
N SER A 76 14.81 5.86 -1.18
CA SER A 76 15.25 5.96 -2.58
C SER A 76 16.29 7.07 -2.76
N TYR A 77 16.12 8.20 -2.09
CA TYR A 77 17.09 9.29 -2.10
C TYR A 77 18.41 8.88 -1.47
N ASP A 78 18.41 8.19 -0.33
CA ASP A 78 19.63 7.65 0.29
C ASP A 78 20.37 6.70 -0.64
N ASN A 79 19.65 5.84 -1.35
CA ASN A 79 20.24 4.94 -2.34
C ASN A 79 20.81 5.70 -3.53
N TYR A 80 20.11 6.73 -4.00
CA TYR A 80 20.61 7.64 -5.04
C TYR A 80 21.91 8.33 -4.62
N ILE A 81 21.98 8.87 -3.40
CA ILE A 81 23.20 9.53 -2.88
C ILE A 81 24.37 8.54 -2.77
N LYS A 82 24.11 7.33 -2.23
CA LYS A 82 25.13 6.26 -2.16
C LYS A 82 25.64 5.89 -3.55
N LEU A 83 24.75 5.76 -4.52
CA LEU A 83 25.10 5.45 -5.90
C LEU A 83 25.97 6.56 -6.51
N LYS A 84 25.57 7.82 -6.31
CA LYS A 84 26.32 8.99 -6.82
C LYS A 84 27.71 9.14 -6.18
N LYS A 85 27.83 8.77 -4.91
CA LYS A 85 29.12 8.71 -4.22
C LYS A 85 30.02 7.64 -4.85
N SER A 86 29.51 6.42 -5.01
CA SER A 86 30.27 5.33 -5.63
C SER A 86 30.67 5.62 -7.09
N GLU A 87 29.86 6.39 -7.83
CA GLU A 87 30.24 6.85 -9.20
C GLU A 87 31.50 7.75 -9.20
N LYS A 88 31.63 8.62 -8.17
CA LYS A 88 32.80 9.52 -8.05
C LYS A 88 34.09 8.79 -7.70
N ASP A 89 33.99 7.69 -6.96
CA ASP A 89 35.15 6.92 -6.48
C ASP A 89 35.75 6.04 -7.57
N ILE A 90 35.10 5.89 -8.73
CA ILE A 90 35.62 5.07 -9.83
C ILE A 90 36.31 5.95 -10.86
N PRO A 91 37.58 5.65 -11.21
CA PRO A 91 38.30 6.37 -12.25
C PRO A 91 37.55 6.33 -13.60
N ARG A 92 37.27 7.49 -14.19
CA ARG A 92 36.50 7.63 -15.45
C ARG A 92 36.98 6.69 -16.57
N LYS A 93 38.32 6.43 -16.67
CA LYS A 93 38.89 5.49 -17.63
C LYS A 93 38.46 4.03 -17.46
N LYS A 94 38.04 3.63 -16.20
CA LYS A 94 37.50 2.28 -15.93
C LYS A 94 36.02 2.15 -16.22
N LEU A 95 35.27 3.24 -16.04
CA LEU A 95 33.81 3.27 -16.29
C LEU A 95 33.45 3.17 -17.77
N CYS A 96 34.32 3.68 -18.67
CA CYS A 96 33.95 4.01 -20.04
C CYS A 96 34.88 3.40 -21.11
N LYS A 97 35.38 2.18 -20.93
CA LYS A 97 36.34 1.61 -21.88
C LYS A 97 35.83 1.38 -23.31
N LYS A 98 34.52 1.44 -23.62
CA LYS A 98 33.99 1.10 -24.95
C LYS A 98 32.73 1.78 -25.48
N THR A 99 32.05 2.68 -24.74
CA THR A 99 30.80 3.29 -25.26
C THR A 99 30.66 4.73 -24.84
N ASN A 100 30.68 5.65 -25.79
CA ASN A 100 30.36 7.05 -25.62
C ASN A 100 28.98 7.21 -24.95
N ASN A 101 28.91 7.94 -23.86
CA ASN A 101 27.71 8.39 -23.13
C ASN A 101 26.91 7.40 -22.23
N LYS A 102 27.22 6.11 -22.18
CA LYS A 102 26.48 5.15 -21.36
C LYS A 102 27.09 4.80 -19.99
N CYS A 103 28.04 5.58 -19.52
CA CYS A 103 28.86 5.26 -18.36
C CYS A 103 28.46 6.03 -17.09
N ARG A 104 27.38 6.78 -17.12
CA ARG A 104 26.90 7.48 -15.92
C ARG A 104 25.97 6.59 -15.12
N TYR A 105 26.24 6.51 -13.83
CA TYR A 105 25.32 5.87 -12.90
C TYR A 105 24.02 6.66 -12.85
N SER A 106 22.90 5.97 -12.91
CA SER A 106 21.59 6.58 -12.77
C SER A 106 20.75 5.83 -11.75
N TYR A 107 19.91 6.57 -11.05
CA TYR A 107 18.92 6.04 -10.13
C TYR A 107 17.62 6.80 -10.33
N ASN A 108 16.54 6.08 -10.41
CA ASN A 108 15.21 6.68 -10.46
C ASN A 108 14.22 5.87 -9.65
N SER A 109 13.17 6.52 -9.20
CA SER A 109 12.02 5.88 -8.60
C SER A 109 10.73 6.43 -9.18
N HIS A 110 9.73 5.57 -9.28
CA HIS A 110 8.36 5.93 -9.66
C HIS A 110 7.36 5.01 -8.98
N TYR A 111 6.09 5.29 -9.14
CA TYR A 111 5.03 4.51 -8.50
C TYR A 111 3.85 4.31 -9.42
N GLU A 112 3.05 3.27 -9.13
CA GLU A 112 1.75 3.02 -9.73
C GLU A 112 0.73 2.65 -8.67
N VAL A 113 -0.53 3.05 -8.86
CA VAL A 113 -1.65 2.59 -8.05
C VAL A 113 -2.18 1.29 -8.65
N LYS A 114 -2.01 0.18 -7.94
CA LYS A 114 -2.42 -1.16 -8.38
C LYS A 114 -3.84 -1.54 -7.94
N TYR A 115 -4.30 -0.97 -6.83
CA TYR A 115 -5.65 -1.19 -6.30
C TYR A 115 -6.15 0.03 -5.55
N ASN A 116 -7.38 0.44 -5.81
CA ASN A 116 -8.04 1.52 -5.10
C ASN A 116 -9.55 1.26 -5.09
N SER A 117 -10.01 0.43 -4.15
CA SER A 117 -11.42 0.06 -4.02
C SER A 117 -11.73 -0.48 -2.62
N ASN A 118 -13.01 -0.42 -2.22
CA ASN A 118 -13.49 -0.96 -0.96
C ASN A 118 -12.69 -0.48 0.27
N GLY A 119 -12.29 0.80 0.29
CA GLY A 119 -11.52 1.38 1.37
C GLY A 119 -10.08 0.86 1.49
N LYS A 120 -9.57 0.18 0.46
CA LYS A 120 -8.21 -0.35 0.38
C LYS A 120 -7.44 0.29 -0.76
N LEU A 121 -6.16 0.50 -0.53
CA LEU A 121 -5.23 1.07 -1.49
C LEU A 121 -3.99 0.18 -1.57
N SER A 122 -3.53 -0.15 -2.79
CA SER A 122 -2.22 -0.74 -3.04
C SER A 122 -1.43 0.15 -4.00
N ILE A 123 -0.23 0.52 -3.60
CA ILE A 123 0.72 1.26 -4.42
C ILE A 123 1.96 0.39 -4.56
N ILE A 124 2.42 0.20 -5.79
CA ILE A 124 3.75 -0.34 -6.05
C ILE A 124 4.71 0.82 -6.25
N TYR A 125 5.87 0.71 -5.63
CA TYR A 125 6.95 1.67 -5.72
C TYR A 125 8.15 0.98 -6.37
N TYR A 126 8.62 1.53 -7.46
CA TYR A 126 9.75 0.99 -8.23
C TYR A 126 10.98 1.84 -8.00
N ASP A 127 12.09 1.15 -7.77
CA ASP A 127 13.42 1.73 -7.77
C ASP A 127 14.24 1.06 -8.86
N TYR A 128 15.02 1.84 -9.58
CA TYR A 128 15.93 1.35 -10.62
C TYR A 128 17.28 2.00 -10.50
N ALA A 129 18.31 1.18 -10.40
CA ALA A 129 19.71 1.60 -10.34
C ALA A 129 20.49 1.07 -11.54
N TYR A 130 21.19 1.96 -12.24
CA TYR A 130 22.12 1.61 -13.31
C TYR A 130 23.53 2.01 -12.93
N THR A 131 24.44 1.05 -12.97
CA THR A 131 25.86 1.20 -12.60
C THR A 131 26.80 0.96 -13.76
N GLY A 132 26.31 1.08 -14.99
CA GLY A 132 27.05 0.69 -16.20
C GLY A 132 26.80 -0.77 -16.58
N GLY A 133 27.16 -1.13 -17.81
CA GLY A 133 26.91 -2.45 -18.37
C GLY A 133 25.67 -2.52 -19.27
N SER A 134 25.18 -3.73 -19.50
CA SER A 134 24.02 -3.97 -20.40
C SER A 134 22.67 -3.70 -19.75
N LYS A 135 22.55 -3.87 -18.42
CA LYS A 135 21.27 -3.80 -17.69
C LYS A 135 21.47 -3.21 -16.29
N GLY A 136 20.51 -2.45 -15.81
CA GLY A 136 20.43 -2.01 -14.42
C GLY A 136 19.71 -3.03 -13.53
N LYS A 137 19.54 -2.69 -12.27
CA LYS A 137 18.78 -3.49 -11.27
C LYS A 137 17.52 -2.74 -10.88
N GLY A 138 16.39 -3.39 -11.08
CA GLY A 138 15.09 -2.95 -10.58
C GLY A 138 14.76 -3.58 -9.21
N SER A 139 13.94 -2.90 -8.44
CA SER A 139 13.24 -3.48 -7.30
C SER A 139 11.84 -2.87 -7.16
N ALA A 140 10.89 -3.67 -6.70
CA ALA A 140 9.52 -3.24 -6.45
C ALA A 140 9.17 -3.41 -4.98
N THR A 141 8.51 -2.42 -4.39
CA THR A 141 8.02 -2.48 -3.01
C THR A 141 6.52 -2.17 -2.99
N MET A 142 5.73 -3.06 -2.38
CA MET A 142 4.30 -2.89 -2.22
C MET A 142 3.95 -2.18 -0.93
N TYR A 143 3.11 -1.17 -1.04
CA TYR A 143 2.51 -0.43 0.07
C TYR A 143 1.00 -0.60 0.02
N ASN A 144 0.43 -1.22 1.06
CA ASN A 144 -0.99 -1.55 1.13
C ASN A 144 -1.61 -0.85 2.33
N PHE A 145 -2.71 -0.11 2.12
CA PHE A 145 -3.30 0.72 3.16
C PHE A 145 -4.79 0.50 3.32
N ASP A 146 -5.28 0.79 4.50
CA ASP A 146 -6.67 1.07 4.80
C ASP A 146 -6.90 2.58 4.65
N LEU A 147 -7.83 2.98 3.79
CA LEU A 147 -8.10 4.39 3.50
C LEU A 147 -8.88 5.10 4.63
N MET A 148 -9.52 4.35 5.53
CA MET A 148 -10.25 4.91 6.67
C MET A 148 -9.32 5.21 7.85
N THR A 149 -8.36 4.33 8.11
CA THR A 149 -7.50 4.36 9.31
C THR A 149 -6.05 4.74 9.03
N GLY A 150 -5.62 4.65 7.77
CA GLY A 150 -4.22 4.78 7.36
C GLY A 150 -3.35 3.59 7.78
N LYS A 151 -3.95 2.47 8.25
CA LYS A 151 -3.19 1.27 8.59
C LYS A 151 -2.42 0.76 7.38
N HIS A 152 -1.11 0.55 7.53
CA HIS A 152 -0.28 -0.12 6.55
C HIS A 152 -0.37 -1.63 6.76
N TYR A 153 -0.88 -2.37 5.77
CA TYR A 153 -1.02 -3.82 5.80
C TYR A 153 0.25 -4.52 5.33
N LYS A 154 0.63 -5.56 6.07
CA LYS A 154 1.62 -6.55 5.68
C LYS A 154 0.94 -7.89 5.39
N ILE A 155 1.63 -8.82 4.75
CA ILE A 155 1.06 -10.12 4.36
C ILE A 155 0.52 -10.91 5.57
N HIS A 156 1.12 -10.77 6.75
CA HIS A 156 0.66 -11.42 7.97
C HIS A 156 -0.70 -10.90 8.47
N ASP A 157 -1.07 -9.65 8.16
CA ASP A 157 -2.42 -9.14 8.45
C ASP A 157 -3.50 -9.85 7.62
N ILE A 158 -3.11 -10.42 6.49
CA ILE A 158 -3.99 -11.11 5.54
C ILE A 158 -4.01 -12.61 5.82
N LEU A 159 -2.86 -13.26 5.87
CA LEU A 159 -2.75 -14.72 5.99
C LEU A 159 -2.90 -15.22 7.42
N LYS A 160 -2.52 -14.44 8.43
CA LYS A 160 -2.72 -14.61 9.88
C LYS A 160 -2.12 -15.89 10.50
N THR A 161 -2.15 -17.05 9.83
CA THR A 161 -1.74 -18.33 10.35
C THR A 161 -0.71 -19.03 9.46
N SER A 162 0.14 -19.86 10.04
CA SER A 162 1.10 -20.68 9.28
C SER A 162 0.42 -21.60 8.27
N CYS A 163 -0.77 -22.10 8.60
CA CYS A 163 -1.58 -22.91 7.70
C CYS A 163 -1.95 -22.14 6.42
N ASN A 164 -2.36 -20.86 6.54
CA ASN A 164 -2.71 -20.03 5.39
C ASN A 164 -1.50 -19.73 4.50
N TYR A 165 -0.30 -19.53 5.09
CA TYR A 165 0.92 -19.39 4.31
C TYR A 165 1.19 -20.65 3.46
N LYS A 166 1.07 -21.85 4.04
CA LYS A 166 1.26 -23.12 3.34
C LYS A 166 0.23 -23.32 2.22
N LYS A 167 -1.05 -23.00 2.48
CA LYS A 167 -2.11 -23.08 1.46
C LYS A 167 -1.83 -22.14 0.28
N VAL A 168 -1.43 -20.91 0.57
CA VAL A 168 -1.11 -19.91 -0.46
C VAL A 168 0.14 -20.31 -1.24
N GLN A 169 1.17 -20.81 -0.59
CA GLN A 169 2.37 -21.33 -1.23
C GLN A 169 2.06 -22.49 -2.17
N LYS A 170 1.26 -23.46 -1.69
CA LYS A 170 0.84 -24.59 -2.53
C LYS A 170 0.03 -24.12 -3.75
N TYR A 171 -0.93 -23.23 -3.56
CA TYR A 171 -1.72 -22.69 -4.66
C TYR A 171 -0.84 -21.97 -5.70
N ALA A 172 0.08 -21.11 -5.23
CA ALA A 172 1.01 -20.40 -6.10
C ALA A 172 1.93 -21.37 -6.86
N PHE A 173 2.42 -22.41 -6.19
CA PHE A 173 3.21 -23.45 -6.82
C PHE A 173 2.41 -24.23 -7.88
N ASP A 174 1.19 -24.67 -7.55
CA ASP A 174 0.31 -25.41 -8.47
C ASP A 174 -0.01 -24.60 -9.73
N TYR A 175 -0.08 -23.28 -9.60
CA TYR A 175 -0.24 -22.36 -10.73
C TYR A 175 1.07 -22.23 -11.52
N LEU A 176 2.15 -21.81 -10.88
CA LEU A 176 3.42 -21.47 -11.53
C LEU A 176 4.08 -22.66 -12.22
N SER A 177 4.00 -23.86 -11.63
CA SER A 177 4.57 -25.09 -12.21
C SER A 177 3.88 -25.56 -13.49
N LYS A 178 2.69 -25.01 -13.81
CA LYS A 178 1.89 -25.40 -14.97
C LYS A 178 1.78 -24.30 -16.03
N HIS A 179 2.24 -23.08 -15.75
CA HIS A 179 2.07 -21.94 -16.64
C HIS A 179 3.40 -21.39 -17.13
N GLU A 180 3.55 -21.28 -18.45
CA GLU A 180 4.70 -20.60 -19.06
C GLU A 180 4.68 -19.10 -18.72
N PRO A 181 5.85 -18.47 -18.56
CA PRO A 181 7.19 -19.08 -18.65
C PRO A 181 7.68 -19.71 -17.33
N PHE A 182 6.89 -19.66 -16.25
CA PHE A 182 7.31 -20.07 -14.90
C PHE A 182 7.61 -21.57 -14.79
N SER A 183 6.86 -22.42 -15.49
CA SER A 183 7.03 -23.87 -15.49
C SER A 183 8.44 -24.34 -15.84
N LYS A 184 9.22 -23.49 -16.54
CA LYS A 184 10.63 -23.75 -16.86
C LYS A 184 11.58 -23.62 -15.67
N SER A 185 11.18 -22.92 -14.60
CA SER A 185 12.02 -22.63 -13.44
C SER A 185 11.39 -23.03 -12.11
N VAL A 186 10.11 -23.40 -12.09
CA VAL A 186 9.36 -23.81 -10.89
C VAL A 186 9.01 -25.29 -10.98
N SER A 187 9.80 -26.14 -10.31
CA SER A 187 9.67 -27.61 -10.36
C SER A 187 9.28 -28.24 -9.02
N LYS A 188 9.54 -27.57 -7.91
CA LYS A 188 9.24 -28.03 -6.54
C LYS A 188 8.67 -26.92 -5.66
N LEU A 189 7.93 -27.27 -4.62
CA LEU A 189 7.27 -26.31 -3.73
C LEU A 189 8.22 -25.26 -3.14
N GLY A 190 9.49 -25.65 -2.88
CA GLY A 190 10.50 -24.75 -2.37
C GLY A 190 10.96 -23.63 -3.33
N ASP A 191 10.66 -23.77 -4.62
CA ASP A 191 10.97 -22.73 -5.62
C ASP A 191 10.01 -21.52 -5.51
N VAL A 192 8.93 -21.66 -4.74
CA VAL A 192 7.94 -20.59 -4.52
C VAL A 192 7.95 -20.16 -3.07
N THR A 193 8.47 -18.97 -2.79
CA THR A 193 8.55 -18.45 -1.43
C THR A 193 7.26 -17.69 -1.06
N VAL A 194 6.61 -18.13 0.04
CA VAL A 194 5.54 -17.37 0.69
C VAL A 194 5.80 -17.31 2.19
N ASN A 195 6.21 -16.14 2.67
CA ASN A 195 6.58 -15.91 4.07
C ASN A 195 6.20 -14.50 4.53
N LYS A 196 6.58 -14.11 5.75
CA LYS A 196 6.27 -12.78 6.32
C LYS A 196 6.78 -11.58 5.51
N ASN A 197 7.75 -11.78 4.63
CA ASN A 197 8.34 -10.74 3.76
C ASN A 197 7.72 -10.73 2.36
N THR A 198 6.86 -11.70 2.03
CA THR A 198 6.18 -11.77 0.74
C THR A 198 5.36 -10.52 0.51
N GLN A 199 5.54 -9.89 -0.63
CA GLN A 199 4.82 -8.70 -1.02
C GLN A 199 3.49 -9.07 -1.68
N PHE A 200 2.49 -8.22 -1.51
CA PHE A 200 1.18 -8.43 -2.09
C PHE A 200 0.52 -7.12 -2.49
N SER A 201 -0.42 -7.20 -3.42
CA SER A 201 -1.41 -6.16 -3.73
C SER A 201 -2.80 -6.68 -3.39
N PHE A 202 -3.69 -5.80 -2.93
CA PHE A 202 -5.12 -6.13 -2.88
C PHE A 202 -5.66 -6.42 -4.28
N ALA A 203 -6.71 -7.23 -4.34
CA ALA A 203 -7.46 -7.51 -5.55
C ALA A 203 -8.96 -7.65 -5.22
N LYS A 204 -9.85 -7.61 -6.23
CA LYS A 204 -11.31 -7.67 -6.03
C LYS A 204 -11.70 -8.85 -5.13
N ASP A 205 -11.24 -10.05 -5.43
CA ASP A 205 -11.62 -11.28 -4.73
C ASP A 205 -10.42 -12.04 -4.17
N GLY A 206 -9.47 -11.33 -3.57
CA GLY A 206 -8.27 -11.91 -3.01
C GLY A 206 -7.09 -10.95 -2.96
N ILE A 207 -5.92 -11.47 -3.27
CA ILE A 207 -4.66 -10.72 -3.38
C ILE A 207 -3.88 -11.17 -4.62
N TYR A 208 -2.93 -10.32 -5.05
CA TYR A 208 -1.83 -10.76 -5.90
C TYR A 208 -0.58 -10.88 -5.04
N LEU A 209 0.11 -12.02 -5.07
CA LEU A 209 1.50 -12.07 -4.63
C LEU A 209 2.36 -11.33 -5.65
N VAL A 210 3.34 -10.57 -5.18
CA VAL A 210 4.24 -9.79 -6.03
C VAL A 210 5.67 -10.24 -5.77
N TYR A 211 6.31 -10.74 -6.81
CA TYR A 211 7.68 -11.23 -6.77
C TYR A 211 8.63 -10.22 -7.41
N GLN A 212 9.92 -10.32 -7.07
CA GLN A 212 10.95 -9.44 -7.62
C GLN A 212 11.32 -9.86 -9.05
N GLU A 213 11.87 -8.92 -9.80
CA GLU A 213 12.53 -9.21 -11.07
C GLU A 213 13.59 -10.31 -10.87
N ASN A 214 13.59 -11.30 -11.74
CA ASN A 214 14.50 -12.47 -11.70
C ASN A 214 14.30 -13.43 -10.50
N GLU A 215 13.25 -13.29 -9.68
CA GLU A 215 12.95 -14.29 -8.65
C GLU A 215 12.55 -15.63 -9.28
N PHE A 216 11.96 -15.59 -10.47
CA PHE A 216 11.81 -16.75 -11.36
C PHE A 216 12.67 -16.54 -12.60
N GLN A 217 13.72 -17.36 -12.79
CA GLN A 217 14.73 -17.17 -13.83
C GLN A 217 14.18 -17.16 -15.26
N SER A 218 13.07 -17.87 -15.50
CA SER A 218 12.40 -17.93 -16.80
C SER A 218 11.51 -16.72 -17.10
N TYR A 219 11.23 -15.86 -16.12
CA TYR A 219 10.39 -14.68 -16.27
C TYR A 219 11.26 -13.42 -16.42
N THR A 220 11.18 -12.75 -17.56
CA THR A 220 12.00 -11.58 -17.92
C THR A 220 11.22 -10.28 -18.03
N ASP A 221 9.88 -10.32 -17.89
CA ASP A 221 8.98 -9.20 -18.16
C ASP A 221 8.66 -8.34 -16.92
N GLY A 222 9.66 -8.19 -16.03
CA GLY A 222 9.57 -7.34 -14.84
C GLY A 222 9.15 -8.10 -13.56
N TYR A 223 8.07 -7.69 -12.93
CA TYR A 223 7.65 -8.19 -11.61
C TYR A 223 6.43 -9.11 -11.75
N PRO A 224 6.55 -10.42 -11.42
CA PRO A 224 5.43 -11.35 -11.50
C PRO A 224 4.32 -11.04 -10.49
N PHE A 225 3.07 -11.07 -10.95
CA PHE A 225 1.86 -10.92 -10.14
C PHE A 225 1.02 -12.19 -10.21
N ILE A 226 0.94 -12.93 -9.09
CA ILE A 226 0.23 -14.20 -9.03
C ILE A 226 -1.06 -14.03 -8.22
N LYS A 227 -2.21 -14.16 -8.89
CA LYS A 227 -3.53 -14.04 -8.26
C LYS A 227 -3.77 -15.19 -7.28
N ILE A 228 -4.12 -14.86 -6.05
CA ILE A 228 -4.55 -15.80 -5.01
C ILE A 228 -5.99 -15.47 -4.63
N PRO A 229 -6.97 -16.32 -4.97
CA PRO A 229 -8.35 -16.14 -4.55
C PRO A 229 -8.49 -16.17 -3.03
N LYS A 230 -9.44 -15.40 -2.52
CA LYS A 230 -9.72 -15.31 -1.08
C LYS A 230 -10.08 -16.67 -0.46
N SER A 231 -10.72 -17.56 -1.20
CA SER A 231 -11.09 -18.91 -0.79
C SER A 231 -9.89 -19.80 -0.43
N VAL A 232 -8.67 -19.46 -0.90
CA VAL A 232 -7.46 -20.23 -0.59
C VAL A 232 -7.02 -20.04 0.87
N TYR A 233 -7.25 -18.85 1.45
CA TYR A 233 -6.71 -18.45 2.76
C TYR A 233 -7.76 -17.95 3.77
N LYS A 234 -9.06 -18.09 3.43
CA LYS A 234 -10.18 -17.76 4.35
C LYS A 234 -11.11 -18.92 4.58
#